data_0d03abdc7955d58236beffeb32ab046c
#
_entry.id   0d03abdc7955d58236beffeb32ab046c
#
_cell.length_a   1.000
_cell.length_b   1.000
_cell.length_c   1.000
_cell.angle_alpha   90.00
_cell.angle_beta   90.00
_cell.angle_gamma   90.00
#
_symmetry.space_group_name_H-M   'P 1'
#
loop_
_entity.id
_entity.type
_entity.pdbx_description
1 polymer ?
#
loop_
_entity_poly.entity_id
_entity_poly.type
_entity_poly.pdbx_seq_one_letter_code
_entity_poly.pdbx_strand_id
1 'polypeptide(L)'
;MSTPMRGILFFIWMLIWGAGCNAQQLTTQEKEAVGLVYRIPAKARYFTTDYLQQVYAVTSDNTLIKYSPEGRELFRYNNNRQGQLASVDASNPLNILLFYADYQRLVTLDRTLNETATIDLVNWDFYQTPVVATATDNNLWIYDESRRELIKVDAQGTRLAQSGNLVQLTGRVPQPVTLLHKRDRVWMSLQDGGLLVFSNFGQYLQLLPDTVQMPFQILENQMIYRKDDHLVALDLDRREKRVLPIPASLQPAKWIRLEVGRLFALFEDRIEVWRSH
;
A
#
# COMPACT_ATOMS: atom_id res chain seq x y z
N MET A 1 -57.09 -73.35 49.06
CA MET A 1 -58.14 -72.50 48.45
C MET A 1 -57.47 -71.47 47.60
N SER A 2 -57.89 -71.38 46.33
CA SER A 2 -57.81 -70.31 45.35
C SER A 2 -56.43 -70.05 44.70
N THR A 3 -56.29 -70.65 43.61
CA THR A 3 -56.06 -70.33 42.16
C THR A 3 -55.04 -69.26 41.77
N PRO A 4 -54.36 -69.52 40.64
CA PRO A 4 -53.25 -68.75 40.12
C PRO A 4 -53.74 -67.73 39.08
N MET A 5 -52.99 -66.67 38.87
CA MET A 5 -53.18 -65.80 37.73
C MET A 5 -51.86 -65.54 36.96
N ARG A 6 -51.95 -65.85 35.73
CA ARG A 6 -50.95 -65.74 34.69
C ARG A 6 -50.50 -64.30 34.49
N GLY A 7 -49.24 -64.04 34.55
CA GLY A 7 -48.65 -62.74 34.14
C GLY A 7 -48.07 -62.84 32.73
N ILE A 8 -48.50 -61.94 31.89
CA ILE A 8 -48.09 -61.75 30.52
C ILE A 8 -46.78 -60.97 30.51
N LEU A 9 -45.77 -61.55 29.90
CA LEU A 9 -44.51 -60.87 29.59
C LEU A 9 -44.71 -59.93 28.40
N PHE A 10 -44.61 -58.60 28.64
CA PHE A 10 -44.49 -57.60 27.61
C PHE A 10 -43.02 -57.35 27.36
N PHE A 11 -42.51 -57.71 26.18
CA PHE A 11 -41.21 -57.28 25.63
C PHE A 11 -41.34 -55.83 25.18
N ILE A 12 -40.72 -54.90 25.88
CA ILE A 12 -40.54 -53.52 25.43
C ILE A 12 -39.24 -53.48 24.61
N TRP A 13 -39.39 -53.38 23.31
CA TRP A 13 -38.31 -53.08 22.36
C TRP A 13 -37.97 -51.59 22.45
N MET A 14 -36.85 -51.26 23.09
CA MET A 14 -36.36 -49.89 23.21
C MET A 14 -35.61 -49.57 21.92
N LEU A 15 -36.26 -48.82 21.00
CA LEU A 15 -35.66 -48.19 19.85
C LEU A 15 -34.72 -47.06 20.31
N ILE A 16 -33.43 -47.34 20.28
CA ILE A 16 -32.41 -46.26 20.45
C ILE A 16 -32.37 -45.52 19.11
N TRP A 17 -33.01 -44.37 19.05
CA TRP A 17 -32.78 -43.40 18.02
C TRP A 17 -31.44 -42.72 18.29
N GLY A 18 -30.43 -43.11 17.54
CA GLY A 18 -29.17 -42.40 17.48
C GLY A 18 -29.39 -41.01 16.91
N ALA A 19 -29.28 -40.00 17.75
CA ALA A 19 -29.11 -38.62 17.32
C ALA A 19 -27.73 -38.52 16.67
N GLY A 20 -27.67 -38.71 15.37
CA GLY A 20 -26.52 -38.33 14.56
C GLY A 20 -26.37 -36.81 14.65
N CYS A 21 -25.41 -36.40 15.46
CA CYS A 21 -25.00 -35.02 15.53
C CYS A 21 -24.37 -34.66 14.17
N ASN A 22 -25.08 -33.90 13.35
CA ASN A 22 -24.57 -33.31 12.12
C ASN A 22 -23.52 -32.29 12.46
N ALA A 23 -22.27 -32.70 12.65
CA ALA A 23 -21.09 -31.87 12.80
C ALA A 23 -20.50 -31.46 11.44
N GLN A 24 -21.30 -31.37 10.37
CA GLN A 24 -20.83 -31.07 9.02
C GLN A 24 -21.41 -29.79 8.38
N GLN A 25 -21.92 -28.86 9.12
CA GLN A 25 -22.44 -27.59 8.53
C GLN A 25 -21.82 -26.31 9.07
N LEU A 26 -20.62 -26.34 9.65
CA LEU A 26 -19.92 -25.13 10.13
C LEU A 26 -18.66 -24.77 9.33
N THR A 27 -18.41 -25.36 8.19
CA THR A 27 -17.18 -25.10 7.39
C THR A 27 -17.43 -24.57 5.98
N THR A 28 -18.58 -24.02 5.67
CA THR A 28 -18.87 -23.59 4.28
C THR A 28 -19.22 -22.09 4.16
N GLN A 29 -18.94 -21.26 5.14
CA GLN A 29 -19.21 -19.80 5.07
C GLN A 29 -17.98 -18.90 5.00
N GLU A 30 -16.78 -19.42 4.78
CA GLU A 30 -15.56 -18.59 4.66
C GLU A 30 -14.83 -18.75 3.33
N LYS A 31 -15.55 -18.92 2.26
CA LYS A 31 -14.98 -18.86 0.91
C LYS A 31 -15.82 -17.98 0.01
N GLU A 32 -16.10 -16.76 0.45
CA GLU A 32 -16.48 -15.71 -0.50
C GLU A 32 -15.27 -15.37 -1.33
N ALA A 33 -15.29 -15.82 -2.54
CA ALA A 33 -14.19 -15.84 -3.46
C ALA A 33 -13.72 -14.43 -3.77
N VAL A 34 -12.45 -14.14 -3.52
CA VAL A 34 -11.71 -13.06 -4.17
C VAL A 34 -11.95 -13.22 -5.68
N GLY A 35 -12.85 -12.46 -6.25
CA GLY A 35 -13.28 -12.55 -7.64
C GLY A 35 -12.53 -11.56 -8.51
N LEU A 36 -11.97 -12.00 -9.65
CA LEU A 36 -11.44 -11.09 -10.65
C LEU A 36 -12.55 -10.18 -11.17
N VAL A 37 -12.34 -8.85 -11.08
CA VAL A 37 -13.29 -7.84 -11.56
C VAL A 37 -12.97 -7.48 -13.00
N TYR A 38 -11.71 -7.10 -13.29
CA TYR A 38 -11.25 -6.78 -14.65
C TYR A 38 -9.73 -6.86 -14.74
N ARG A 39 -9.22 -6.78 -15.97
CA ARG A 39 -7.79 -6.69 -16.29
C ARG A 39 -7.51 -5.42 -17.09
N ILE A 40 -6.41 -4.77 -16.75
CA ILE A 40 -5.83 -3.66 -17.53
C ILE A 40 -4.62 -4.25 -18.27
N PRO A 41 -4.63 -4.34 -19.60
CA PRO A 41 -3.44 -4.74 -20.36
C PRO A 41 -2.41 -3.61 -20.30
N ALA A 42 -1.43 -3.73 -19.44
CA ALA A 42 -0.40 -2.71 -19.22
C ALA A 42 0.95 -3.36 -18.90
N LYS A 43 1.97 -3.06 -19.69
CA LYS A 43 3.37 -3.40 -19.39
C LYS A 43 3.95 -2.32 -18.45
N ALA A 44 3.50 -2.31 -17.22
CA ALA A 44 3.94 -1.34 -16.23
C ALA A 44 5.14 -1.89 -15.43
N ARG A 45 6.12 -1.04 -15.15
CA ARG A 45 7.19 -1.37 -14.20
C ARG A 45 6.74 -1.16 -12.76
N TYR A 46 5.78 -0.25 -12.55
CA TYR A 46 5.17 -0.02 -11.27
C TYR A 46 3.81 0.68 -11.43
N PHE A 47 2.97 0.66 -10.41
CA PHE A 47 1.72 1.42 -10.38
C PHE A 47 1.42 1.94 -8.97
N THR A 48 0.56 2.95 -8.90
CA THR A 48 -0.07 3.41 -7.66
C THR A 48 -1.56 3.66 -7.89
N THR A 49 -2.31 3.88 -6.82
CA THR A 49 -3.74 4.20 -6.85
C THR A 49 -4.01 5.45 -6.02
N ASP A 50 -5.10 6.12 -6.30
CA ASP A 50 -5.65 7.18 -5.46
C ASP A 50 -6.85 6.67 -4.64
N TYR A 51 -7.39 7.53 -3.78
CA TYR A 51 -8.57 7.19 -2.96
C TYR A 51 -9.87 7.03 -3.77
N LEU A 52 -9.88 7.47 -5.04
CA LEU A 52 -10.97 7.22 -5.99
C LEU A 52 -10.79 5.87 -6.71
N GLN A 53 -9.77 5.09 -6.33
CA GLN A 53 -9.42 3.80 -6.93
C GLN A 53 -9.04 3.90 -8.42
N GLN A 54 -8.60 5.06 -8.88
CA GLN A 54 -8.00 5.22 -10.19
C GLN A 54 -6.58 4.64 -10.16
N VAL A 55 -6.17 4.02 -11.25
CA VAL A 55 -4.84 3.40 -11.35
C VAL A 55 -3.91 4.29 -12.16
N TYR A 56 -2.72 4.51 -11.64
CA TYR A 56 -1.65 5.26 -12.29
C TYR A 56 -0.50 4.29 -12.57
N ALA A 57 -0.39 3.83 -13.81
CA ALA A 57 0.61 2.86 -14.24
C ALA A 57 1.78 3.57 -14.93
N VAL A 58 3.00 3.25 -14.54
CA VAL A 58 4.23 3.76 -15.15
C VAL A 58 4.87 2.66 -15.97
N THR A 59 5.00 2.89 -17.25
CA THR A 59 5.61 1.96 -18.22
C THR A 59 7.14 2.08 -18.24
N SER A 60 7.81 1.15 -18.90
CA SER A 60 9.28 1.16 -19.02
C SER A 60 9.83 2.34 -19.80
N ASP A 61 9.03 2.95 -20.68
CA ASP A 61 9.35 4.14 -21.45
C ASP A 61 8.94 5.45 -20.75
N ASN A 62 8.73 5.42 -19.43
CA ASN A 62 8.33 6.54 -18.58
C ASN A 62 6.97 7.16 -18.90
N THR A 63 6.10 6.48 -19.62
CA THR A 63 4.74 6.95 -19.82
C THR A 63 3.91 6.68 -18.55
N LEU A 64 3.30 7.70 -17.99
CA LEU A 64 2.27 7.59 -16.96
C LEU A 64 0.91 7.46 -17.62
N ILE A 65 0.19 6.39 -17.33
CA ILE A 65 -1.14 6.13 -17.84
C ILE A 65 -2.13 6.08 -16.68
N LYS A 66 -3.18 6.88 -16.77
CA LYS A 66 -4.27 6.91 -15.79
C LYS A 66 -5.46 6.11 -16.28
N TYR A 67 -5.95 5.20 -15.43
CA TYR A 67 -7.13 4.38 -15.70
C TYR A 67 -8.24 4.71 -14.70
N SER A 68 -9.49 4.59 -15.17
CA SER A 68 -10.67 4.71 -14.33
C SER A 68 -10.80 3.53 -13.34
N PRO A 69 -11.68 3.64 -12.33
CA PRO A 69 -11.99 2.51 -11.42
C PRO A 69 -12.58 1.28 -12.12
N GLU A 70 -12.99 1.38 -13.38
CA GLU A 70 -13.49 0.29 -14.23
C GLU A 70 -12.41 -0.24 -15.20
N GLY A 71 -11.18 0.29 -15.13
CA GLY A 71 -10.05 -0.14 -15.94
C GLY A 71 -9.97 0.49 -17.34
N ARG A 72 -10.76 1.54 -17.63
CA ARG A 72 -10.67 2.26 -18.89
C ARG A 72 -9.53 3.29 -18.83
N GLU A 73 -8.71 3.34 -19.87
CA GLU A 73 -7.72 4.39 -20.01
C GLU A 73 -8.40 5.76 -20.11
N LEU A 74 -7.94 6.71 -19.30
CA LEU A 74 -8.46 8.06 -19.25
C LEU A 74 -7.49 9.06 -19.88
N PHE A 75 -6.24 9.04 -19.41
CA PHE A 75 -5.24 10.04 -19.79
C PHE A 75 -3.85 9.41 -19.85
N ARG A 76 -2.94 10.04 -20.61
CA ARG A 76 -1.52 9.72 -20.68
C ARG A 76 -0.68 10.97 -20.50
N TYR A 77 0.46 10.78 -19.85
CA TYR A 77 1.49 11.80 -19.75
C TYR A 77 2.85 11.16 -20.03
N ASN A 78 3.65 11.81 -20.86
CA ASN A 78 5.02 11.41 -21.13
C ASN A 78 5.88 12.66 -21.29
N ASN A 79 7.02 12.69 -20.60
CA ASN A 79 8.01 13.74 -20.76
C ASN A 79 9.42 13.13 -20.67
N ASN A 80 9.96 12.71 -21.80
CA ASN A 80 11.27 12.07 -21.89
C ASN A 80 12.46 13.03 -21.66
N ARG A 81 12.20 14.34 -21.49
CA ARG A 81 13.24 15.34 -21.22
C ARG A 81 13.63 15.42 -19.75
N GLN A 82 12.88 14.78 -18.87
CA GLN A 82 13.06 14.85 -17.41
C GLN A 82 13.85 13.68 -16.82
N GLY A 83 14.39 12.78 -17.66
CA GLY A 83 15.04 11.55 -17.17
C GLY A 83 14.05 10.47 -16.75
N GLN A 84 14.49 9.55 -15.90
CA GLN A 84 13.65 8.46 -15.44
C GLN A 84 12.69 8.95 -14.34
N LEU A 85 11.40 8.65 -14.50
CA LEU A 85 10.38 8.90 -13.50
C LEU A 85 10.60 7.99 -12.28
N ALA A 86 11.10 8.53 -11.20
CA ALA A 86 11.45 7.77 -9.99
C ALA A 86 10.22 7.41 -9.15
N SER A 87 9.29 8.35 -8.96
CA SER A 87 8.08 8.10 -8.20
C SER A 87 6.88 8.93 -8.69
N VAL A 88 5.68 8.41 -8.42
CA VAL A 88 4.40 9.08 -8.61
C VAL A 88 3.66 9.06 -7.27
N ASP A 89 3.33 10.24 -6.76
CA ASP A 89 2.46 10.39 -5.61
C ASP A 89 1.09 10.89 -6.10
N ALA A 90 0.12 9.98 -6.11
CA ALA A 90 -1.28 10.24 -6.47
C ALA A 90 -2.18 10.31 -5.23
N SER A 91 -1.63 10.58 -4.04
CA SER A 91 -2.41 10.72 -2.80
C SER A 91 -3.45 11.84 -2.89
N ASN A 92 -3.17 12.88 -3.70
CA ASN A 92 -4.13 13.89 -4.10
C ASN A 92 -4.36 13.80 -5.62
N PRO A 93 -5.52 13.23 -6.08
CA PRO A 93 -5.79 13.07 -7.52
C PRO A 93 -6.05 14.39 -8.27
N LEU A 94 -6.13 15.52 -7.57
CA LEU A 94 -6.21 16.86 -8.18
C LEU A 94 -4.84 17.51 -8.37
N ASN A 95 -3.81 16.96 -7.71
CA ASN A 95 -2.44 17.47 -7.77
C ASN A 95 -1.47 16.29 -7.64
N ILE A 96 -1.21 15.62 -8.75
CA ILE A 96 -0.37 14.43 -8.82
C ILE A 96 1.08 14.87 -8.90
N LEU A 97 1.93 14.39 -7.99
CA LEU A 97 3.34 14.71 -7.96
C LEU A 97 4.16 13.64 -8.67
N LEU A 98 4.95 14.05 -9.64
CA LEU A 98 5.97 13.23 -10.31
C LEU A 98 7.35 13.66 -9.85
N PHE A 99 8.21 12.71 -9.53
CA PHE A 99 9.58 12.99 -9.18
C PHE A 99 10.56 12.32 -10.14
N TYR A 100 11.48 13.13 -10.68
CA TYR A 100 12.56 12.74 -11.57
C TYR A 100 13.90 12.93 -10.85
N ALA A 101 14.39 11.85 -10.23
CA ALA A 101 15.57 11.91 -9.37
C ALA A 101 16.86 12.30 -10.12
N ASP A 102 17.03 11.85 -11.36
CA ASP A 102 18.22 12.12 -12.17
C ASP A 102 18.49 13.61 -12.37
N TYR A 103 17.40 14.40 -12.51
CA TYR A 103 17.50 15.84 -12.74
C TYR A 103 17.00 16.66 -11.54
N GLN A 104 16.74 16.01 -10.40
CA GLN A 104 16.23 16.66 -9.18
C GLN A 104 15.01 17.55 -9.47
N ARG A 105 14.05 17.01 -10.24
CA ARG A 105 12.87 17.75 -10.69
C ARG A 105 11.58 17.15 -10.19
N LEU A 106 10.68 18.05 -9.84
CA LEU A 106 9.29 17.74 -9.56
C LEU A 106 8.41 18.28 -10.68
N VAL A 107 7.43 17.50 -11.09
CA VAL A 107 6.38 17.93 -12.01
C VAL A 107 5.04 17.67 -11.31
N THR A 108 4.19 18.66 -11.28
CA THR A 108 2.81 18.49 -10.79
C THR A 108 1.83 18.44 -11.95
N LEU A 109 0.91 17.50 -11.87
CA LEU A 109 -0.12 17.29 -12.87
C LEU A 109 -1.51 17.48 -12.26
N ASP A 110 -2.44 18.02 -13.06
CA ASP A 110 -3.85 18.05 -12.71
C ASP A 110 -4.52 16.67 -12.85
N ARG A 111 -5.82 16.60 -12.58
CA ARG A 111 -6.61 15.37 -12.68
C ARG A 111 -6.63 14.75 -14.09
N THR A 112 -6.35 15.54 -15.12
CA THR A 112 -6.34 15.15 -16.53
C THR A 112 -4.94 14.90 -17.08
N LEU A 113 -3.95 14.86 -16.17
CA LEU A 113 -2.52 14.71 -16.43
C LEU A 113 -1.89 15.85 -17.25
N ASN A 114 -2.46 17.06 -17.22
CA ASN A 114 -1.77 18.23 -17.73
C ASN A 114 -0.77 18.77 -16.72
N GLU A 115 0.40 19.21 -17.17
CA GLU A 115 1.38 19.85 -16.30
C GLU A 115 0.84 21.17 -15.76
N THR A 116 0.92 21.35 -14.44
CA THR A 116 0.53 22.58 -13.74
C THR A 116 1.73 23.36 -13.25
N ALA A 117 2.80 22.65 -12.85
CA ALA A 117 4.07 23.27 -12.49
C ALA A 117 5.25 22.30 -12.69
N THR A 118 6.43 22.87 -12.90
CA THR A 118 7.70 22.18 -12.86
C THR A 118 8.63 22.89 -11.89
N ILE A 119 9.20 22.17 -10.96
CA ILE A 119 10.06 22.67 -9.89
C ILE A 119 11.42 22.01 -10.05
N ASP A 120 12.45 22.83 -10.10
CA ASP A 120 13.83 22.39 -10.03
C ASP A 120 14.30 22.48 -8.58
N LEU A 121 14.55 21.35 -7.95
CA LEU A 121 14.93 21.28 -6.54
C LEU A 121 16.30 21.93 -6.28
N VAL A 122 17.17 22.01 -7.28
CA VAL A 122 18.45 22.69 -7.17
C VAL A 122 18.27 24.18 -6.88
N ASN A 123 17.21 24.80 -7.41
CA ASN A 123 16.88 26.20 -7.11
C ASN A 123 16.42 26.42 -5.67
N TRP A 124 16.12 25.36 -4.95
CA TRP A 124 15.73 25.34 -3.53
C TRP A 124 16.86 24.81 -2.63
N ASP A 125 18.10 24.73 -3.14
CA ASP A 125 19.28 24.17 -2.46
C ASP A 125 19.17 22.67 -2.11
N PHE A 126 18.40 21.90 -2.87
CA PHE A 126 18.35 20.44 -2.76
C PHE A 126 19.07 19.82 -3.97
N TYR A 127 20.26 19.31 -3.74
CA TYR A 127 21.13 18.77 -4.80
C TYR A 127 21.12 17.25 -4.89
N GLN A 128 20.84 16.60 -3.78
CA GLN A 128 20.76 15.14 -3.65
C GLN A 128 19.51 14.76 -2.87
N THR A 129 18.46 14.51 -3.62
CA THR A 129 17.16 14.12 -3.07
C THR A 129 16.78 12.76 -3.65
N PRO A 130 16.87 11.67 -2.88
CA PRO A 130 16.46 10.35 -3.36
C PRO A 130 14.95 10.12 -3.31
N VAL A 131 14.24 10.76 -2.37
CA VAL A 131 12.80 10.56 -2.16
C VAL A 131 12.10 11.85 -1.79
N VAL A 132 10.86 11.97 -2.28
CA VAL A 132 9.92 13.06 -1.97
C VAL A 132 8.53 12.50 -1.71
N ALA A 133 7.68 13.26 -1.03
CA ALA A 133 6.26 12.95 -0.86
C ALA A 133 5.43 14.22 -0.72
N THR A 134 4.18 14.16 -1.13
CA THR A 134 3.18 15.20 -0.86
C THR A 134 2.74 15.13 0.61
N ALA A 135 2.74 16.26 1.29
CA ALA A 135 2.16 16.37 2.61
C ALA A 135 0.63 16.57 2.52
N THR A 136 -0.10 16.24 3.59
CA THR A 136 -1.57 16.37 3.63
C THR A 136 -2.07 17.81 3.47
N ASP A 137 -1.21 18.81 3.71
CA ASP A 137 -1.47 20.23 3.53
C ASP A 137 -0.97 20.76 2.17
N ASN A 138 -0.73 19.87 1.20
CA ASN A 138 -0.19 20.13 -0.14
C ASN A 138 1.24 20.72 -0.17
N ASN A 139 1.94 20.76 0.95
CA ASN A 139 3.36 21.02 1.01
C ASN A 139 4.16 19.76 0.60
N LEU A 140 5.48 19.85 0.57
CA LEU A 140 6.35 18.76 0.16
C LEU A 140 7.24 18.32 1.31
N TRP A 141 7.37 17.00 1.47
CA TRP A 141 8.41 16.38 2.25
C TRP A 141 9.54 15.95 1.33
N ILE A 142 10.76 16.35 1.66
CA ILE A 142 11.99 16.10 0.91
C ILE A 142 13.01 15.52 1.87
N TYR A 143 13.63 14.40 1.52
CA TYR A 143 14.83 13.97 2.21
C TYR A 143 16.06 14.54 1.49
N ASP A 144 16.80 15.38 2.18
CA ASP A 144 18.06 15.95 1.72
C ASP A 144 19.22 15.03 2.16
N GLU A 145 19.79 14.31 1.21
CA GLU A 145 20.90 13.38 1.49
C GLU A 145 22.18 14.12 1.90
N SER A 146 22.41 15.32 1.37
CA SER A 146 23.61 16.12 1.69
C SER A 146 23.59 16.57 3.16
N ARG A 147 22.42 16.97 3.67
CA ARG A 147 22.21 17.38 5.06
C ARG A 147 21.85 16.20 5.96
N ARG A 148 21.40 15.08 5.35
CA ARG A 148 20.83 13.92 6.05
C ARG A 148 19.64 14.28 6.91
N GLU A 149 18.76 15.09 6.36
CA GLU A 149 17.59 15.63 7.04
C GLU A 149 16.33 15.40 6.22
N LEU A 150 15.24 15.13 6.92
CA LEU A 150 13.88 15.20 6.36
C LEU A 150 13.38 16.62 6.53
N ILE A 151 13.03 17.29 5.44
CA ILE A 151 12.66 18.69 5.41
C ILE A 151 11.27 18.84 4.78
N LYS A 152 10.43 19.67 5.39
CA LYS A 152 9.14 20.08 4.82
C LYS A 152 9.29 21.47 4.20
N VAL A 153 8.82 21.63 2.97
CA VAL A 153 8.85 22.92 2.28
C VAL A 153 7.49 23.28 1.70
N ASP A 154 7.23 24.58 1.55
CA ASP A 154 6.07 25.09 0.82
C ASP A 154 6.29 25.09 -0.71
N ALA A 155 5.32 25.58 -1.46
CA ALA A 155 5.37 25.67 -2.92
C ALA A 155 6.44 26.64 -3.45
N GLN A 156 7.03 27.45 -2.60
CA GLN A 156 8.12 28.40 -2.90
C GLN A 156 9.49 27.88 -2.47
N GLY A 157 9.55 26.68 -1.86
CA GLY A 157 10.77 26.10 -1.32
C GLY A 157 11.17 26.61 0.06
N THR A 158 10.29 27.38 0.74
CA THR A 158 10.52 27.83 2.11
C THR A 158 10.44 26.66 3.07
N ARG A 159 11.43 26.51 3.94
CA ARG A 159 11.45 25.44 4.93
C ARG A 159 10.45 25.70 6.05
N LEU A 160 9.54 24.75 6.25
CA LEU A 160 8.47 24.83 7.27
C LEU A 160 8.78 23.98 8.50
N ALA A 161 9.46 22.83 8.30
CA ALA A 161 9.85 21.92 9.37
C ALA A 161 11.06 21.08 8.95
N GLN A 162 11.78 20.55 9.93
CA GLN A 162 12.94 19.68 9.68
C GLN A 162 13.16 18.69 10.82
N SER A 163 13.75 17.55 10.50
CA SER A 163 14.01 16.47 11.48
C SER A 163 15.26 16.71 12.33
N GLY A 164 16.19 17.54 11.87
CA GLY A 164 17.59 17.48 12.27
C GLY A 164 18.33 16.31 11.61
N ASN A 165 19.63 16.21 11.88
CA ASN A 165 20.49 15.23 11.24
C ASN A 165 20.15 13.79 11.67
N LEU A 166 19.68 12.97 10.73
CA LEU A 166 19.21 11.62 11.00
C LEU A 166 20.32 10.66 11.44
N VAL A 167 21.57 10.92 11.06
CA VAL A 167 22.69 10.10 11.55
C VAL A 167 22.89 10.28 13.04
N GLN A 168 22.77 11.52 13.54
CA GLN A 168 22.85 11.80 14.98
C GLN A 168 21.65 11.21 15.74
N LEU A 169 20.47 11.22 15.14
CA LEU A 169 19.25 10.72 15.78
C LEU A 169 19.14 9.19 15.77
N THR A 170 19.66 8.51 14.74
CA THR A 170 19.44 7.08 14.53
C THR A 170 20.70 6.23 14.65
N GLY A 171 21.89 6.85 14.67
CA GLY A 171 23.18 6.16 14.67
C GLY A 171 23.56 5.51 13.32
N ARG A 172 22.80 5.74 12.24
CA ARG A 172 23.02 5.17 10.91
C ARG A 172 22.84 6.20 9.81
N VAL A 173 23.48 5.97 8.67
CA VAL A 173 23.25 6.76 7.46
C VAL A 173 22.00 6.20 6.77
N PRO A 174 20.89 6.95 6.69
CA PRO A 174 19.69 6.46 6.02
C PRO A 174 19.93 6.33 4.51
N GLN A 175 19.44 5.23 3.93
CA GLN A 175 19.33 5.04 2.48
C GLN A 175 17.85 4.88 2.14
N PRO A 176 17.11 5.99 1.96
CA PRO A 176 15.67 5.93 1.78
C PRO A 176 15.31 5.40 0.40
N VAL A 177 14.25 4.60 0.34
CA VAL A 177 13.68 4.03 -0.88
C VAL A 177 12.32 4.62 -1.18
N THR A 178 11.52 4.87 -0.15
CA THR A 178 10.19 5.45 -0.29
C THR A 178 9.92 6.43 0.85
N LEU A 179 9.24 7.50 0.51
CA LEU A 179 8.71 8.46 1.47
C LEU A 179 7.21 8.58 1.24
N LEU A 180 6.43 8.61 2.30
CA LEU A 180 5.00 8.90 2.20
C LEU A 180 4.50 9.62 3.46
N HIS A 181 3.48 10.46 3.30
CA HIS A 181 2.80 11.12 4.40
C HIS A 181 1.37 10.59 4.52
N LYS A 182 1.07 9.96 5.63
CA LYS A 182 -0.26 9.41 5.95
C LYS A 182 -0.50 9.48 7.46
N ARG A 183 -1.74 9.81 7.86
CA ARG A 183 -2.16 9.82 9.27
C ARG A 183 -1.27 10.68 10.16
N ASP A 184 -1.02 11.91 9.74
CA ASP A 184 -0.18 12.89 10.46
C ASP A 184 1.22 12.38 10.80
N ARG A 185 1.71 11.42 10.03
CA ARG A 185 3.06 10.87 10.14
C ARG A 185 3.72 10.75 8.78
N VAL A 186 5.03 10.96 8.80
CA VAL A 186 5.87 10.70 7.63
C VAL A 186 6.58 9.38 7.84
N TRP A 187 6.55 8.56 6.81
CA TRP A 187 7.08 7.19 6.80
C TRP A 187 8.18 7.12 5.75
N MET A 188 9.39 6.80 6.17
CA MET A 188 10.55 6.67 5.29
C MET A 188 11.08 5.25 5.38
N SER A 189 10.93 4.47 4.31
CA SER A 189 11.52 3.14 4.24
C SER A 189 12.98 3.22 3.84
N LEU A 190 13.76 2.28 4.34
CA LEU A 190 15.19 2.20 4.10
C LEU A 190 15.54 0.95 3.27
N GLN A 191 16.62 1.03 2.50
CA GLN A 191 17.08 -0.06 1.64
C GLN A 191 17.49 -1.32 2.42
N ASP A 192 18.04 -1.14 3.62
CA ASP A 192 18.48 -2.22 4.51
C ASP A 192 17.34 -2.85 5.32
N GLY A 193 16.15 -2.52 5.00
CA GLY A 193 14.94 -2.94 5.72
C GLY A 193 14.60 -2.05 6.89
N GLY A 194 13.86 -1.56 7.40
CA GLY A 194 13.53 -0.63 8.47
C GLY A 194 12.72 0.54 7.97
N LEU A 195 12.02 1.14 8.88
CA LEU A 195 11.12 2.24 8.59
C LEU A 195 11.26 3.33 9.65
N LEU A 196 11.77 4.47 9.24
CA LEU A 196 11.80 5.66 10.08
C LEU A 196 10.42 6.32 10.07
N VAL A 197 9.96 6.69 11.25
CA VAL A 197 8.67 7.35 11.44
C VAL A 197 8.88 8.72 12.06
N PHE A 198 8.24 9.73 11.47
CA PHE A 198 8.31 11.11 11.92
C PHE A 198 6.90 11.67 12.18
N SER A 199 6.82 12.69 13.02
CA SER A 199 5.61 13.48 13.20
C SER A 199 5.34 14.37 11.98
N ASN A 200 4.17 14.97 11.91
CA ASN A 200 3.83 15.99 10.90
C ASN A 200 4.69 17.28 11.01
N PHE A 201 5.49 17.39 12.08
CA PHE A 201 6.45 18.49 12.29
C PHE A 201 7.91 18.09 12.03
N GLY A 202 8.12 16.91 11.44
CA GLY A 202 9.45 16.40 11.11
C GLY A 202 10.21 15.76 12.28
N GLN A 203 9.66 15.73 13.50
CA GLN A 203 10.33 15.12 14.64
C GLN A 203 10.46 13.61 14.44
N TYR A 204 11.67 13.09 14.58
CA TYR A 204 11.90 11.65 14.61
C TYR A 204 11.18 11.01 15.81
N LEU A 205 10.36 10.01 15.56
CA LEU A 205 9.59 9.31 16.59
C LEU A 205 10.18 7.94 16.92
N GLN A 206 10.48 7.15 15.91
CA GLN A 206 10.96 5.78 16.08
C GLN A 206 11.52 5.18 14.80
N LEU A 207 12.31 4.13 14.96
CA LEU A 207 12.64 3.17 13.93
C LEU A 207 11.83 1.89 14.18
N LEU A 208 11.13 1.41 13.14
CA LEU A 208 10.56 0.06 13.12
C LEU A 208 11.57 -0.83 12.40
N PRO A 209 12.30 -1.69 13.12
CA PRO A 209 13.32 -2.53 12.51
C PRO A 209 12.70 -3.72 11.77
N ASP A 210 13.40 -4.23 10.77
CA ASP A 210 13.31 -5.57 10.16
C ASP A 210 11.98 -6.05 9.61
N THR A 211 11.00 -5.21 9.39
CA THR A 211 9.67 -5.78 9.17
C THR A 211 9.00 -5.38 7.90
N VAL A 212 9.48 -4.37 7.23
CA VAL A 212 8.77 -3.85 6.05
C VAL A 212 9.55 -4.17 4.80
N GLN A 213 9.18 -5.28 4.14
CA GLN A 213 9.63 -5.50 2.77
C GLN A 213 8.96 -4.50 1.84
N MET A 214 9.74 -3.97 0.91
CA MET A 214 9.22 -3.03 -0.07
C MET A 214 8.52 -3.78 -1.22
N PRO A 215 7.45 -3.23 -1.76
CA PRO A 215 6.77 -2.00 -1.39
C PRO A 215 5.80 -2.18 -0.22
N PHE A 216 5.53 -1.10 0.53
CA PHE A 216 4.50 -1.08 1.55
C PHE A 216 3.46 0.00 1.25
N GLN A 217 2.32 -0.06 1.93
CA GLN A 217 1.29 0.97 1.90
C GLN A 217 0.70 1.21 3.30
N ILE A 218 0.15 2.38 3.51
CA ILE A 218 -0.69 2.68 4.68
C ILE A 218 -2.13 2.79 4.19
N LEU A 219 -2.95 1.87 4.66
CA LEU A 219 -4.39 1.84 4.40
C LEU A 219 -5.12 1.93 5.75
N GLU A 220 -5.93 2.96 5.92
CA GLU A 220 -6.59 3.26 7.20
C GLU A 220 -5.59 3.26 8.37
N ASN A 221 -5.73 2.35 9.34
CA ASN A 221 -4.84 2.20 10.50
C ASN A 221 -3.82 1.06 10.33
N GLN A 222 -3.65 0.53 9.14
CA GLN A 222 -2.80 -0.62 8.89
C GLN A 222 -1.66 -0.29 7.94
N MET A 223 -0.49 -0.77 8.28
CA MET A 223 0.62 -0.88 7.35
C MET A 223 0.55 -2.25 6.69
N ILE A 224 0.50 -2.26 5.36
CA ILE A 224 0.40 -3.48 4.58
C ILE A 224 1.65 -3.63 3.73
N TYR A 225 2.28 -4.78 3.82
CA TYR A 225 3.45 -5.15 3.02
C TYR A 225 3.42 -6.64 2.70
N ARG A 226 4.08 -7.02 1.62
CA ARG A 226 4.24 -8.44 1.27
C ARG A 226 5.42 -9.02 2.04
N LYS A 227 5.24 -10.23 2.56
CA LYS A 227 6.30 -11.04 3.12
C LYS A 227 6.16 -12.45 2.54
N ASP A 228 7.13 -12.86 1.74
CA ASP A 228 7.12 -14.15 1.05
C ASP A 228 5.83 -14.36 0.23
N ASP A 229 5.02 -15.32 0.60
CA ASP A 229 3.78 -15.75 -0.08
C ASP A 229 2.50 -15.14 0.50
N HIS A 230 2.61 -14.20 1.45
CA HIS A 230 1.45 -13.58 2.11
C HIS A 230 1.62 -12.06 2.27
N LEU A 231 0.52 -11.38 2.55
CA LEU A 231 0.55 -10.00 3.01
C LEU A 231 0.52 -9.96 4.53
N VAL A 232 1.22 -9.01 5.10
CA VAL A 232 1.16 -8.70 6.53
C VAL A 232 0.46 -7.37 6.69
N ALA A 233 -0.61 -7.33 7.48
CA ALA A 233 -1.25 -6.12 7.94
C ALA A 233 -0.85 -5.87 9.40
N LEU A 234 -0.06 -4.82 9.63
CA LEU A 234 0.35 -4.37 10.95
C LEU A 234 -0.57 -3.23 11.40
N ASP A 235 -1.35 -3.46 12.45
CA ASP A 235 -2.10 -2.39 13.12
C ASP A 235 -1.13 -1.38 13.76
N LEU A 236 -1.24 -0.11 13.39
CA LEU A 236 -0.29 0.92 13.79
C LEU A 236 -0.46 1.39 15.25
N ASP A 237 -1.65 1.21 15.82
CA ASP A 237 -1.93 1.58 17.22
C ASP A 237 -1.67 0.40 18.16
N ARG A 238 -2.20 -0.77 17.84
CA ARG A 238 -2.10 -1.98 18.67
C ARG A 238 -0.80 -2.73 18.52
N ARG A 239 -0.06 -2.49 17.42
CA ARG A 239 1.17 -3.22 17.05
C ARG A 239 0.95 -4.73 16.79
N GLU A 240 -0.28 -5.12 16.50
CA GLU A 240 -0.64 -6.48 16.17
C GLU A 240 -0.47 -6.74 14.68
N LYS A 241 0.05 -7.92 14.35
CA LYS A 241 0.22 -8.36 12.96
C LYS A 241 -0.85 -9.38 12.62
N ARG A 242 -1.49 -9.18 11.48
CA ARG A 242 -2.40 -10.13 10.87
C ARG A 242 -1.83 -10.60 9.53
N VAL A 243 -1.83 -11.91 9.31
CA VAL A 243 -1.44 -12.51 8.04
C VAL A 243 -2.65 -12.59 7.13
N LEU A 244 -2.51 -12.06 5.92
CA LEU A 244 -3.52 -12.11 4.87
C LEU A 244 -2.99 -13.02 3.76
N PRO A 245 -3.60 -14.20 3.51
CA PRO A 245 -3.13 -15.10 2.49
C PRO A 245 -3.27 -14.48 1.10
N ILE A 246 -2.25 -14.64 0.25
CA ILE A 246 -2.33 -14.28 -1.15
C ILE A 246 -2.84 -15.50 -1.91
N PRO A 247 -3.96 -15.41 -2.65
CA PRO A 247 -4.44 -16.51 -3.51
C PRO A 247 -3.34 -17.01 -4.45
N ALA A 248 -3.31 -18.33 -4.72
CA ALA A 248 -2.28 -18.93 -5.58
C ALA A 248 -2.18 -18.27 -6.97
N SER A 249 -3.30 -17.81 -7.53
CA SER A 249 -3.35 -17.09 -8.81
C SER A 249 -2.64 -15.73 -8.78
N LEU A 250 -2.47 -15.13 -7.60
CA LEU A 250 -1.83 -13.83 -7.40
C LEU A 250 -0.39 -13.94 -6.88
N GLN A 251 0.10 -15.14 -6.56
CA GLN A 251 1.49 -15.36 -6.12
C GLN A 251 2.54 -14.84 -7.13
N PRO A 252 2.35 -14.97 -8.46
CA PRO A 252 3.29 -14.46 -9.44
C PRO A 252 3.26 -12.92 -9.61
N ALA A 253 2.35 -12.21 -8.93
CA ALA A 253 2.29 -10.77 -9.03
C ALA A 253 3.57 -10.12 -8.49
N LYS A 254 4.13 -9.17 -9.24
CA LYS A 254 5.30 -8.38 -8.84
C LYS A 254 4.98 -7.41 -7.70
N TRP A 255 3.76 -6.91 -7.68
CA TRP A 255 3.28 -5.95 -6.70
C TRP A 255 1.80 -6.18 -6.43
N ILE A 256 1.41 -6.12 -5.16
CA ILE A 256 0.02 -6.18 -4.73
C ILE A 256 -0.28 -4.94 -3.88
N ARG A 257 -1.39 -4.28 -4.21
CA ARG A 257 -1.89 -3.12 -3.49
C ARG A 257 -3.34 -3.34 -3.08
N LEU A 258 -3.69 -2.96 -1.86
CA LEU A 258 -5.04 -3.03 -1.34
C LEU A 258 -5.66 -1.63 -1.30
N GLU A 259 -6.93 -1.56 -1.68
CA GLU A 259 -7.82 -0.44 -1.44
C GLU A 259 -9.12 -0.97 -0.82
N VAL A 260 -9.98 -0.09 -0.35
CA VAL A 260 -11.25 -0.51 0.25
C VAL A 260 -12.07 -1.31 -0.76
N GLY A 261 -12.32 -2.58 -0.47
CA GLY A 261 -13.07 -3.50 -1.32
C GLY A 261 -12.36 -3.97 -2.59
N ARG A 262 -11.08 -3.62 -2.81
CA ARG A 262 -10.32 -4.02 -4.00
C ARG A 262 -8.87 -4.38 -3.71
N LEU A 263 -8.40 -5.35 -4.48
CA LEU A 263 -7.00 -5.73 -4.54
C LEU A 263 -6.51 -5.54 -5.98
N PHE A 264 -5.38 -4.89 -6.14
CA PHE A 264 -4.71 -4.63 -7.40
C PHE A 264 -3.42 -5.43 -7.44
N ALA A 265 -3.21 -6.21 -8.51
CA ALA A 265 -2.02 -7.05 -8.66
C ALA A 265 -1.34 -6.76 -10.00
N LEU A 266 -0.06 -6.37 -9.96
CA LEU A 266 0.77 -6.11 -11.13
C LEU A 266 1.47 -7.40 -11.56
N PHE A 267 1.27 -7.79 -12.80
CA PHE A 267 2.00 -8.83 -13.51
C PHE A 267 2.92 -8.23 -14.57
N GLU A 268 3.59 -9.09 -15.35
CA GLU A 268 4.51 -8.65 -16.38
C GLU A 268 3.83 -7.80 -17.47
N ASP A 269 2.62 -8.20 -17.85
CA ASP A 269 1.91 -7.70 -19.03
C ASP A 269 0.56 -7.03 -18.68
N ARG A 270 0.16 -7.04 -17.42
CA ARG A 270 -1.16 -6.56 -17.00
C ARG A 270 -1.24 -6.19 -15.52
N ILE A 271 -2.25 -5.40 -15.19
CA ILE A 271 -2.73 -5.20 -13.81
C ILE A 271 -4.09 -5.91 -13.70
N GLU A 272 -4.25 -6.77 -12.72
CA GLU A 272 -5.52 -7.40 -12.39
C GLU A 272 -6.15 -6.71 -11.19
N VAL A 273 -7.46 -6.51 -11.26
CA VAL A 273 -8.24 -5.93 -10.16
C VAL A 273 -9.23 -6.97 -9.67
N TRP A 274 -9.17 -7.23 -8.38
CA TRP A 274 -9.92 -8.26 -7.69
C TRP A 274 -10.78 -7.62 -6.61
N ARG A 275 -11.94 -8.24 -6.30
CA ARG A 275 -12.74 -7.85 -5.13
C ARG A 275 -12.03 -8.38 -3.88
N SER A 276 -11.83 -7.50 -2.89
CA SER A 276 -11.38 -7.89 -1.54
C SER A 276 -12.53 -7.66 -0.56
N HIS A 277 -12.67 -8.52 0.41
CA HIS A 277 -13.66 -8.42 1.48
C HIS A 277 -13.03 -7.85 2.74
#